data_cc8095f101ad5cffcde5c390db96995d
#
_entry.id   cc8095f101ad5cffcde5c390db96995d
#
_cell.length_a   1.000
_cell.length_b   1.000
_cell.length_c   1.000
_cell.angle_alpha   90.00
_cell.angle_beta   90.00
_cell.angle_gamma   90.00
#
_symmetry.space_group_name_H-M   'P 1'
#
loop_
_entity.id
_entity.type
_entity.pdbx_description
1 polymer ?
#
loop_
_entity_poly.entity_id
_entity_poly.type
_entity_poly.pdbx_seq_one_letter_code
_entity_poly.pdbx_strand_id
1 'polypeptide(L)'
;MSLDNIRDQIGKYILTDGMSQIVDLGKSHGAWLVDARDGKEYLDLFSMTASMPVGYNHPYVLKNQDRFISSALNKPANSDIYSNEMADFVTTMGRVAQPNYLPYAFYVEGGALAVENALKAAFDWKVRKNLADGKGEKGSKIIHFKECFHGRSGYTMSLTDSSDPRKTMYYPQFDWPRIDSPKIHYPLDDQSLQNVINSSGVKVPSE
;
A
#
# COMPACT_ATOMS: atom_id res chain seq x y z
N MET A 1 13.55 29.69 11.31
CA MET A 1 14.06 28.74 10.32
C MET A 1 13.50 29.18 8.98
N SER A 2 14.33 29.44 7.95
CA SER A 2 13.79 29.82 6.63
C SER A 2 13.17 28.61 5.97
N LEU A 3 11.95 28.74 5.47
CA LEU A 3 11.20 27.66 4.79
C LEU A 3 11.88 27.25 3.46
N ASP A 4 12.62 28.17 2.83
CA ASP A 4 13.34 27.90 1.58
C ASP A 4 14.46 26.87 1.75
N ASN A 5 15.00 26.72 2.95
CA ASN A 5 16.12 25.83 3.24
C ASN A 5 15.73 24.48 3.88
N ILE A 6 14.44 24.17 3.98
CA ILE A 6 13.97 22.95 4.66
C ILE A 6 14.58 21.70 4.00
N ARG A 7 14.52 21.60 2.66
CA ARG A 7 15.08 20.43 1.94
C ARG A 7 16.58 20.28 2.16
N ASP A 8 17.32 21.37 2.16
CA ASP A 8 18.78 21.35 2.40
C ASP A 8 19.10 20.96 3.85
N GLN A 9 18.26 21.38 4.79
CA GLN A 9 18.42 21.04 6.21
C GLN A 9 18.19 19.56 6.47
N ILE A 10 17.07 19.00 6.00
CA ILE A 10 16.77 17.58 6.16
C ILE A 10 17.69 16.71 5.31
N GLY A 11 18.12 17.21 4.15
CA GLY A 11 19.04 16.54 3.24
C GLY A 11 20.43 16.29 3.80
N LYS A 12 20.80 16.97 4.90
CA LYS A 12 22.03 16.66 5.63
C LYS A 12 21.98 15.32 6.35
N TYR A 13 20.79 14.80 6.63
CA TYR A 13 20.58 13.62 7.46
C TYR A 13 19.81 12.50 6.78
N ILE A 14 18.97 12.83 5.78
CA ILE A 14 18.17 11.86 5.04
C ILE A 14 18.20 12.14 3.54
N LEU A 15 17.87 11.13 2.73
CA LEU A 15 17.69 11.29 1.29
C LEU A 15 16.41 12.13 1.02
N THR A 16 16.56 13.25 0.32
CA THR A 16 15.47 14.17 -0.04
C THR A 16 15.08 14.05 -1.51
N ASP A 17 14.60 12.88 -1.92
CA ASP A 17 14.17 12.57 -3.28
C ASP A 17 12.65 12.77 -3.52
N GLY A 18 11.95 13.30 -2.53
CA GLY A 18 10.51 13.60 -2.60
C GLY A 18 10.16 14.82 -3.45
N MET A 19 8.87 15.14 -3.51
CA MET A 19 8.34 16.33 -4.20
C MET A 19 8.91 17.63 -3.62
N SER A 20 8.88 18.70 -4.42
CA SER A 20 9.49 19.97 -4.02
C SER A 20 8.68 20.77 -3.01
N GLN A 21 7.37 20.52 -2.90
CA GLN A 21 6.46 21.24 -2.01
C GLN A 21 6.79 21.00 -0.55
N ILE A 22 6.62 22.06 0.25
CA ILE A 22 6.68 22.01 1.72
C ILE A 22 5.28 22.24 2.25
N VAL A 23 4.68 21.21 2.81
CA VAL A 23 3.26 21.24 3.23
C VAL A 23 3.08 22.14 4.44
N ASP A 24 2.19 23.13 4.33
CA ASP A 24 1.61 23.85 5.48
C ASP A 24 0.42 23.05 6.01
N LEU A 25 0.64 22.27 7.06
CA LEU A 25 -0.40 21.42 7.64
C LEU A 25 -1.58 22.22 8.21
N GLY A 26 -1.35 23.46 8.65
CA GLY A 26 -2.38 24.30 9.24
C GLY A 26 -3.29 24.96 8.20
N LYS A 27 -2.75 25.26 7.02
CA LYS A 27 -3.50 25.91 5.93
C LYS A 27 -4.05 24.96 4.87
N SER A 28 -3.45 23.79 4.71
CA SER A 28 -3.97 22.77 3.80
C SER A 28 -5.38 22.33 4.23
N HIS A 29 -6.27 22.09 3.26
CA HIS A 29 -7.69 21.82 3.55
C HIS A 29 -8.34 20.95 2.50
N GLY A 30 -9.18 20.01 2.89
CA GLY A 30 -9.85 19.10 1.96
C GLY A 30 -8.84 18.39 1.05
N ALA A 31 -8.99 18.54 -0.25
CA ALA A 31 -8.07 18.01 -1.27
C ALA A 31 -6.97 19.02 -1.69
N TRP A 32 -6.76 20.10 -0.95
CA TRP A 32 -5.82 21.14 -1.31
C TRP A 32 -4.61 21.16 -0.37
N LEU A 33 -3.44 20.94 -0.94
CA LEU A 33 -2.15 21.10 -0.31
C LEU A 33 -1.69 22.56 -0.47
N VAL A 34 -1.37 23.22 0.62
CA VAL A 34 -0.80 24.58 0.62
C VAL A 34 0.71 24.49 0.80
N ASP A 35 1.48 25.10 -0.09
CA ASP A 35 2.93 25.21 0.08
C ASP A 35 3.24 26.29 1.12
N ALA A 36 3.97 25.92 2.15
CA ALA A 36 4.31 26.81 3.26
C ALA A 36 5.22 27.97 2.85
N ARG A 37 5.93 27.86 1.71
CA ARG A 37 6.90 28.88 1.27
C ARG A 37 6.22 30.10 0.65
N ASP A 38 5.21 29.87 -0.18
CA ASP A 38 4.58 30.91 -0.99
C ASP A 38 3.05 30.95 -0.87
N GLY A 39 2.46 30.01 -0.13
CA GLY A 39 1.01 29.88 0.03
C GLY A 39 0.27 29.36 -1.19
N LYS A 40 0.98 28.86 -2.19
CA LYS A 40 0.36 28.32 -3.40
C LYS A 40 -0.38 27.03 -3.10
N GLU A 41 -1.58 26.91 -3.66
CA GLU A 41 -2.43 25.74 -3.51
C GLU A 41 -2.23 24.76 -4.66
N TYR A 42 -2.17 23.48 -4.32
CA TYR A 42 -2.09 22.34 -5.26
C TYR A 42 -3.21 21.37 -4.98
N LEU A 43 -3.92 20.94 -6.00
CA LEU A 43 -4.87 19.85 -5.88
C LEU A 43 -4.10 18.55 -5.62
N ASP A 44 -4.34 17.95 -4.45
CA ASP A 44 -3.68 16.71 -4.04
C ASP A 44 -4.34 15.49 -4.69
N LEU A 45 -3.79 15.04 -5.80
CA LEU A 45 -4.15 13.78 -6.45
C LEU A 45 -3.27 12.60 -5.99
N PHE A 46 -2.32 12.87 -5.11
CA PHE A 46 -1.42 11.85 -4.55
C PHE A 46 -2.01 11.17 -3.31
N SER A 47 -2.88 11.89 -2.56
CA SER A 47 -3.52 11.43 -1.31
C SER A 47 -2.54 10.80 -0.31
N MET A 48 -1.27 11.19 -0.38
CA MET A 48 -0.16 10.62 0.41
C MET A 48 -0.16 9.08 0.39
N THR A 49 -0.33 8.48 -0.81
CA THR A 49 -0.46 7.03 -1.03
C THR A 49 -1.56 6.39 -0.16
N ALA A 50 -2.74 7.04 -0.13
CA ALA A 50 -3.94 6.66 0.64
C ALA A 50 -3.80 6.75 2.18
N SER A 51 -2.75 7.37 2.72
CA SER A 51 -2.65 7.63 4.16
C SER A 51 -3.49 8.83 4.62
N MET A 52 -4.02 9.65 3.68
CA MET A 52 -4.91 10.77 3.96
C MET A 52 -6.24 10.65 3.20
N PRO A 53 -7.04 9.62 3.46
CA PRO A 53 -8.23 9.31 2.64
C PRO A 53 -9.35 10.35 2.76
N VAL A 54 -9.36 11.16 3.81
CA VAL A 54 -10.36 12.23 4.04
C VAL A 54 -9.81 13.63 3.77
N GLY A 55 -8.56 13.72 3.29
CA GLY A 55 -7.88 14.99 3.03
C GLY A 55 -7.40 15.71 4.29
N TYR A 56 -7.01 16.98 4.10
CA TYR A 56 -6.45 17.83 5.14
C TYR A 56 -7.54 18.49 5.99
N ASN A 57 -7.32 18.55 7.29
CA ASN A 57 -8.13 19.31 8.25
C ASN A 57 -9.64 19.09 8.11
N HIS A 58 -10.06 17.85 7.90
CA HIS A 58 -11.47 17.51 7.75
C HIS A 58 -12.28 17.98 8.96
N PRO A 59 -13.40 18.72 8.78
CA PRO A 59 -14.15 19.34 9.89
C PRO A 59 -14.59 18.36 10.99
N TYR A 60 -14.98 17.15 10.62
CA TYR A 60 -15.34 16.12 11.59
C TYR A 60 -14.15 15.69 12.46
N VAL A 61 -12.95 15.57 11.87
CA VAL A 61 -11.72 15.21 12.58
C VAL A 61 -11.36 16.31 13.57
N LEU A 62 -11.37 17.57 13.12
CA LEU A 62 -11.09 18.71 13.99
C LEU A 62 -12.08 18.84 15.14
N LYS A 63 -13.38 18.63 14.89
CA LYS A 63 -14.42 18.64 15.93
C LYS A 63 -14.22 17.56 17.00
N ASN A 64 -13.60 16.45 16.65
CA ASN A 64 -13.40 15.30 17.54
C ASN A 64 -11.93 15.10 17.93
N GLN A 65 -11.09 16.14 17.83
CA GLN A 65 -9.64 16.03 18.04
C GLN A 65 -9.25 15.47 19.41
N ASP A 66 -10.03 15.76 20.47
CA ASP A 66 -9.73 15.27 21.82
C ASP A 66 -9.68 13.74 21.90
N ARG A 67 -10.50 13.05 21.10
CA ARG A 67 -10.47 11.58 21.00
C ARG A 67 -9.15 11.07 20.40
N PHE A 68 -8.62 11.81 19.41
CA PHE A 68 -7.35 11.46 18.77
C PHE A 68 -6.15 11.78 19.67
N ILE A 69 -6.22 12.86 20.45
CA ILE A 69 -5.15 13.27 21.39
C ILE A 69 -4.88 12.14 22.39
N SER A 70 -5.93 11.58 23.02
CA SER A 70 -5.76 10.48 23.98
C SER A 70 -5.04 9.27 23.35
N SER A 71 -5.47 8.86 22.16
CA SER A 71 -4.85 7.74 21.45
C SER A 71 -3.44 8.05 20.92
N ALA A 72 -3.15 9.32 20.63
CA ALA A 72 -1.82 9.73 20.18
C ALA A 72 -0.79 9.74 21.33
N LEU A 73 -1.22 10.13 22.53
CA LEU A 73 -0.37 10.17 23.71
C LEU A 73 -0.10 8.79 24.33
N ASN A 74 -1.04 7.86 24.18
CA ASN A 74 -0.99 6.53 24.81
C ASN A 74 -1.08 5.45 23.74
N LYS A 75 0.03 4.76 23.50
CA LYS A 75 0.12 3.70 22.47
C LYS A 75 0.44 2.36 23.09
N PRO A 76 -0.54 1.67 23.70
CA PRO A 76 -0.34 0.32 24.21
C PRO A 76 -0.07 -0.66 23.04
N ALA A 77 0.63 -1.74 23.32
CA ALA A 77 0.78 -2.85 22.39
C ALA A 77 -0.57 -3.59 22.27
N ASN A 78 -1.41 -3.18 21.33
CA ASN A 78 -2.77 -3.72 21.16
C ASN A 78 -2.81 -5.20 20.75
N SER A 79 -1.68 -5.82 20.41
CA SER A 79 -1.54 -7.27 20.28
C SER A 79 -1.63 -8.00 21.62
N ASP A 80 -1.29 -7.32 22.72
CA ASP A 80 -1.14 -7.92 24.05
C ASP A 80 -2.13 -7.35 25.07
N ILE A 81 -2.49 -6.07 24.91
CA ILE A 81 -3.42 -5.36 25.80
C ILE A 81 -4.40 -4.55 24.95
N TYR A 82 -5.69 -4.79 25.15
CA TYR A 82 -6.75 -4.12 24.38
C TYR A 82 -7.16 -2.79 25.03
N SER A 83 -7.60 -1.84 24.19
CA SER A 83 -8.22 -0.58 24.63
C SER A 83 -9.64 -0.43 24.08
N ASN A 84 -10.40 0.50 24.66
CA ASN A 84 -11.74 0.82 24.15
C ASN A 84 -11.67 1.38 22.72
N GLU A 85 -10.66 2.19 22.42
CA GLU A 85 -10.44 2.78 21.09
C GLU A 85 -10.15 1.71 20.05
N MET A 86 -9.39 0.67 20.40
CA MET A 86 -9.15 -0.48 19.53
C MET A 86 -10.46 -1.27 19.31
N ALA A 87 -11.25 -1.47 20.35
CA ALA A 87 -12.53 -2.15 20.23
C ALA A 87 -13.52 -1.38 19.34
N ASP A 88 -13.61 -0.07 19.50
CA ASP A 88 -14.42 0.82 18.65
C ASP A 88 -13.98 0.76 17.18
N PHE A 89 -12.68 0.81 16.94
CA PHE A 89 -12.11 0.71 15.60
C PHE A 89 -12.46 -0.63 14.94
N VAL A 90 -12.14 -1.76 15.59
CA VAL A 90 -12.35 -3.10 15.03
C VAL A 90 -13.84 -3.36 14.78
N THR A 91 -14.71 -2.98 15.73
CA THR A 91 -16.17 -3.14 15.59
C THR A 91 -16.71 -2.30 14.42
N THR A 92 -16.23 -1.07 14.30
CA THR A 92 -16.64 -0.20 13.18
C THR A 92 -16.17 -0.77 11.84
N MET A 93 -14.93 -1.20 11.73
CA MET A 93 -14.40 -1.82 10.51
C MET A 93 -15.17 -3.09 10.14
N GLY A 94 -15.48 -3.95 11.12
CA GLY A 94 -16.29 -5.14 10.92
C GLY A 94 -17.68 -4.83 10.36
N ARG A 95 -18.30 -3.74 10.82
CA ARG A 95 -19.65 -3.33 10.41
C ARG A 95 -19.70 -2.65 9.05
N VAL A 96 -18.71 -1.80 8.70
CA VAL A 96 -18.80 -0.90 7.53
C VAL A 96 -17.92 -1.28 6.35
N ALA A 97 -16.85 -2.05 6.58
CA ALA A 97 -15.84 -2.31 5.56
C ALA A 97 -15.57 -3.80 5.32
N GLN A 98 -15.87 -4.67 6.29
CA GLN A 98 -15.53 -6.07 6.22
C GLN A 98 -16.68 -6.86 5.59
N PRO A 99 -16.46 -7.54 4.44
CA PRO A 99 -17.51 -8.34 3.83
C PRO A 99 -17.72 -9.65 4.58
N ASN A 100 -18.95 -10.19 4.56
CA ASN A 100 -19.33 -11.40 5.30
C ASN A 100 -18.48 -12.63 4.94
N TYR A 101 -17.96 -12.70 3.71
CA TYR A 101 -17.11 -13.82 3.25
C TYR A 101 -15.64 -13.69 3.67
N LEU A 102 -15.24 -12.55 4.27
CA LEU A 102 -13.93 -12.32 4.89
C LEU A 102 -14.13 -11.83 6.34
N PRO A 103 -14.59 -12.72 7.25
CA PRO A 103 -15.04 -12.33 8.60
C PRO A 103 -13.88 -11.98 9.56
N TYR A 104 -12.65 -12.23 9.18
CA TYR A 104 -11.48 -12.00 10.02
C TYR A 104 -10.58 -10.94 9.41
N ALA A 105 -10.00 -10.08 10.25
CA ALA A 105 -9.02 -9.07 9.87
C ALA A 105 -7.79 -9.17 10.75
N PHE A 106 -6.65 -8.80 10.20
CA PHE A 106 -5.39 -8.70 10.91
C PHE A 106 -4.80 -7.32 10.64
N TYR A 107 -4.68 -6.50 11.68
CA TYR A 107 -4.23 -5.12 11.56
C TYR A 107 -2.74 -5.02 11.86
N VAL A 108 -2.00 -4.42 10.94
CA VAL A 108 -0.55 -4.19 11.02
C VAL A 108 -0.20 -2.80 10.50
N GLU A 109 0.97 -2.33 10.82
CA GLU A 109 1.44 -1.02 10.38
C GLU A 109 1.96 -1.06 8.94
N GLY A 110 1.24 -0.39 8.05
CA GLY A 110 1.64 -0.15 6.67
C GLY A 110 1.33 -1.28 5.68
N GLY A 111 1.19 -0.88 4.39
CA GLY A 111 0.80 -1.78 3.31
C GLY A 111 1.78 -2.92 3.05
N ALA A 112 3.10 -2.67 3.18
CA ALA A 112 4.09 -3.72 3.00
C ALA A 112 3.91 -4.87 4.00
N LEU A 113 3.72 -4.56 5.29
CA LEU A 113 3.49 -5.57 6.32
C LEU A 113 2.13 -6.26 6.17
N ALA A 114 1.12 -5.55 5.67
CA ALA A 114 -0.18 -6.16 5.37
C ALA A 114 -0.03 -7.22 4.26
N VAL A 115 0.70 -6.93 3.19
CA VAL A 115 0.99 -7.90 2.12
C VAL A 115 1.84 -9.05 2.65
N GLU A 116 2.89 -8.79 3.47
CA GLU A 116 3.70 -9.86 4.10
C GLU A 116 2.83 -10.87 4.87
N ASN A 117 1.87 -10.39 5.65
CA ASN A 117 1.00 -11.27 6.44
C ASN A 117 -0.05 -11.97 5.58
N ALA A 118 -0.57 -11.31 4.54
CA ALA A 118 -1.44 -11.96 3.56
C ALA A 118 -0.73 -13.11 2.84
N LEU A 119 0.55 -12.94 2.48
CA LEU A 119 1.36 -14.00 1.88
C LEU A 119 1.59 -15.17 2.83
N LYS A 120 1.91 -14.89 4.11
CA LYS A 120 2.05 -15.96 5.12
C LYS A 120 0.77 -16.77 5.26
N ALA A 121 -0.38 -16.11 5.31
CA ALA A 121 -1.67 -16.79 5.37
C ALA A 121 -1.93 -17.64 4.11
N ALA A 122 -1.60 -17.12 2.92
CA ALA A 122 -1.74 -17.82 1.67
C ALA A 122 -0.83 -19.05 1.56
N PHE A 123 0.43 -18.95 2.00
CA PHE A 123 1.37 -20.07 2.05
C PHE A 123 0.88 -21.16 3.00
N ASP A 124 0.55 -20.83 4.23
CA ASP A 124 0.07 -21.78 5.22
C ASP A 124 -1.19 -22.50 4.72
N TRP A 125 -2.17 -21.74 4.23
CA TRP A 125 -3.39 -22.31 3.66
C TRP A 125 -3.11 -23.25 2.47
N LYS A 126 -2.25 -22.83 1.53
CA LYS A 126 -1.99 -23.61 0.33
C LYS A 126 -1.21 -24.88 0.61
N VAL A 127 -0.20 -24.80 1.47
CA VAL A 127 0.59 -25.97 1.88
C VAL A 127 -0.28 -26.99 2.63
N ARG A 128 -1.07 -26.54 3.61
CA ARG A 128 -2.00 -27.43 4.35
C ARG A 128 -3.01 -28.12 3.41
N LYS A 129 -3.57 -27.37 2.47
CA LYS A 129 -4.46 -27.93 1.46
C LYS A 129 -3.78 -28.99 0.60
N ASN A 130 -2.57 -28.72 0.12
CA ASN A 130 -1.82 -29.68 -0.68
C ASN A 130 -1.41 -30.94 0.10
N LEU A 131 -1.06 -30.80 1.37
CA LEU A 131 -0.77 -31.94 2.25
C LEU A 131 -2.03 -32.80 2.45
N ALA A 132 -3.17 -32.19 2.72
CA ALA A 132 -4.44 -32.92 2.85
C ALA A 132 -4.85 -33.65 1.56
N ASP A 133 -4.53 -33.08 0.40
CA ASP A 133 -4.77 -33.69 -0.92
C ASP A 133 -3.69 -34.72 -1.32
N GLY A 134 -2.72 -35.03 -0.47
CA GLY A 134 -1.61 -35.95 -0.77
C GLY A 134 -0.60 -35.44 -1.81
N LYS A 135 -0.59 -34.13 -2.10
CA LYS A 135 0.28 -33.50 -3.11
C LYS A 135 1.65 -33.09 -2.56
N GLY A 136 1.91 -33.33 -1.26
CA GLY A 136 3.14 -32.98 -0.57
C GLY A 136 3.22 -31.48 -0.19
N GLU A 137 4.34 -31.09 0.42
CA GLU A 137 4.60 -29.73 0.89
C GLU A 137 4.92 -28.80 -0.28
N LYS A 138 3.87 -28.34 -0.96
CA LYS A 138 3.94 -27.43 -2.11
C LYS A 138 3.01 -26.24 -1.88
N GLY A 139 3.34 -25.07 -2.46
CA GLY A 139 2.48 -23.86 -2.39
C GLY A 139 3.14 -22.65 -1.77
N SER A 140 4.49 -22.58 -1.82
CA SER A 140 5.31 -21.46 -1.32
C SER A 140 5.74 -20.48 -2.41
N LYS A 141 5.16 -20.56 -3.61
CA LYS A 141 5.41 -19.63 -4.71
C LYS A 141 4.19 -18.79 -5.00
N ILE A 142 4.41 -17.51 -5.31
CA ILE A 142 3.35 -16.55 -5.65
C ILE A 142 3.50 -16.13 -7.10
N ILE A 143 2.41 -16.19 -7.85
CA ILE A 143 2.31 -15.57 -9.18
C ILE A 143 1.99 -14.10 -8.98
N HIS A 144 2.74 -13.22 -9.62
CA HIS A 144 2.56 -11.76 -9.49
C HIS A 144 2.79 -11.06 -10.82
N PHE A 145 2.33 -9.81 -10.90
CA PHE A 145 2.41 -9.04 -12.13
C PHE A 145 3.76 -8.32 -12.29
N LYS A 146 4.16 -8.10 -13.53
CA LYS A 146 5.16 -7.08 -13.87
C LYS A 146 4.61 -5.67 -13.59
N GLU A 147 5.49 -4.70 -13.42
CA GLU A 147 5.15 -3.28 -13.22
C GLU A 147 4.21 -3.06 -12.02
N CYS A 148 4.40 -3.80 -10.94
CA CYS A 148 3.61 -3.70 -9.73
C CYS A 148 4.46 -3.28 -8.52
N PHE A 149 3.82 -2.74 -7.50
CA PHE A 149 4.47 -2.36 -6.27
C PHE A 149 3.69 -2.91 -5.07
N HIS A 150 4.38 -3.67 -4.22
CA HIS A 150 3.82 -4.29 -3.02
C HIS A 150 4.54 -3.89 -1.73
N GLY A 151 5.62 -3.16 -1.84
CA GLY A 151 6.49 -2.78 -0.72
C GLY A 151 7.94 -3.20 -0.94
N ARG A 152 8.77 -2.98 0.07
CA ARG A 152 10.22 -3.25 0.02
C ARG A 152 10.74 -4.00 1.23
N SER A 153 9.88 -4.70 1.94
CA SER A 153 10.25 -5.66 2.99
C SER A 153 10.52 -7.05 2.38
N GLY A 154 10.74 -8.08 3.16
CA GLY A 154 11.21 -9.39 2.73
C GLY A 154 10.47 -9.98 1.52
N TYR A 155 9.25 -10.49 1.72
CA TYR A 155 8.46 -11.08 0.63
C TYR A 155 8.00 -10.04 -0.39
N THR A 156 7.62 -8.84 0.06
CA THR A 156 7.11 -7.79 -0.84
C THR A 156 8.17 -7.26 -1.79
N MET A 157 9.45 -7.29 -1.41
CA MET A 157 10.57 -6.95 -2.29
C MET A 157 10.60 -7.87 -3.53
N SER A 158 10.31 -9.16 -3.34
CA SER A 158 10.29 -10.15 -4.43
C SER A 158 9.09 -9.96 -5.36
N LEU A 159 7.99 -9.40 -4.86
CA LEU A 159 6.80 -9.10 -5.69
C LEU A 159 6.96 -7.79 -6.44
N THR A 160 7.62 -6.78 -5.85
CA THR A 160 7.75 -5.46 -6.45
C THR A 160 8.60 -5.51 -7.72
N ASP A 161 8.06 -4.96 -8.80
CA ASP A 161 8.75 -4.78 -10.08
C ASP A 161 8.92 -3.28 -10.35
N SER A 162 10.01 -2.73 -9.81
CA SER A 162 10.32 -1.31 -9.92
C SER A 162 10.91 -0.96 -11.27
N SER A 163 10.47 0.13 -11.87
CA SER A 163 11.07 0.70 -13.07
C SER A 163 12.52 1.18 -12.86
N ASP A 164 12.91 1.43 -11.60
CA ASP A 164 14.26 1.78 -11.21
C ASP A 164 14.96 0.55 -10.59
N PRO A 165 15.81 -0.17 -11.36
CA PRO A 165 16.47 -1.39 -10.89
C PRO A 165 17.43 -1.14 -9.72
N ARG A 166 17.95 0.07 -9.56
CA ARG A 166 18.88 0.43 -8.47
C ARG A 166 18.25 0.21 -7.08
N LYS A 167 16.91 0.19 -7.02
CA LYS A 167 16.15 0.01 -5.78
C LYS A 167 16.02 -1.44 -5.34
N THR A 168 16.36 -2.41 -6.20
CA THR A 168 16.11 -3.83 -5.93
C THR A 168 17.26 -4.76 -6.36
N MET A 169 18.16 -4.33 -7.23
CA MET A 169 19.10 -5.19 -7.96
C MET A 169 20.12 -5.96 -7.10
N TYR A 170 20.42 -5.46 -5.90
CA TYR A 170 21.43 -6.09 -5.02
C TYR A 170 20.83 -6.80 -3.80
N TYR A 171 19.51 -6.86 -3.71
CA TYR A 171 18.83 -7.49 -2.58
C TYR A 171 18.42 -8.92 -2.92
N PRO A 172 18.54 -9.88 -1.99
CA PRO A 172 18.01 -11.22 -2.17
C PRO A 172 16.51 -11.19 -2.46
N GLN A 173 16.08 -11.96 -3.44
CA GLN A 173 14.68 -12.07 -3.84
C GLN A 173 14.33 -13.54 -4.04
N PHE A 174 13.06 -13.89 -3.86
CA PHE A 174 12.54 -15.21 -4.18
C PHE A 174 12.28 -15.33 -5.69
N ASP A 175 12.67 -16.46 -6.28
CA ASP A 175 12.37 -16.80 -7.68
C ASP A 175 10.91 -17.24 -7.81
N TRP A 176 10.01 -16.25 -7.82
CA TRP A 176 8.58 -16.46 -8.01
C TRP A 176 8.16 -16.07 -9.43
N PRO A 177 7.19 -16.80 -10.04
CA PRO A 177 6.79 -16.54 -11.41
C PRO A 177 6.08 -15.18 -11.55
N ARG A 178 6.51 -14.42 -12.55
CA ARG A 178 6.01 -13.10 -12.88
C ARG A 178 5.29 -13.12 -14.22
N ILE A 179 4.09 -12.59 -14.29
CA ILE A 179 3.25 -12.52 -15.49
C ILE A 179 3.02 -11.09 -15.93
N ASP A 180 2.63 -10.87 -17.16
CA ASP A 180 2.36 -9.52 -17.66
C ASP A 180 1.14 -8.91 -16.96
N SER A 181 1.21 -7.59 -16.74
CA SER A 181 0.09 -6.83 -16.20
C SER A 181 -1.09 -6.85 -17.18
N PRO A 182 -2.35 -7.02 -16.70
CA PRO A 182 -3.53 -7.03 -17.57
C PRO A 182 -3.92 -5.61 -18.02
N LYS A 183 -2.99 -4.91 -18.66
CA LYS A 183 -3.20 -3.54 -19.18
C LYS A 183 -3.47 -3.58 -20.68
N ILE A 184 -4.38 -2.72 -21.12
CA ILE A 184 -4.70 -2.52 -22.53
C ILE A 184 -4.03 -1.23 -22.99
N HIS A 185 -3.41 -1.25 -24.18
CA HIS A 185 -2.78 -0.09 -24.77
C HIS A 185 -3.77 0.64 -25.71
N TYR A 186 -3.63 1.95 -25.81
CA TYR A 186 -4.34 2.74 -26.80
C TYR A 186 -3.62 2.70 -28.16
N PRO A 187 -4.36 2.74 -29.29
CA PRO A 187 -5.82 2.77 -29.38
C PRO A 187 -6.44 1.43 -28.95
N LEU A 188 -7.71 1.47 -28.50
CA LEU A 188 -8.48 0.27 -28.13
C LEU A 188 -9.06 -0.35 -29.41
N ASP A 189 -8.24 -1.10 -30.14
CA ASP A 189 -8.58 -1.79 -31.36
C ASP A 189 -8.22 -3.28 -31.26
N ASP A 190 -8.63 -4.07 -32.26
CA ASP A 190 -8.38 -5.51 -32.28
C ASP A 190 -6.88 -5.85 -32.28
N GLN A 191 -6.05 -5.00 -32.90
CA GLN A 191 -4.60 -5.19 -32.92
C GLN A 191 -3.98 -5.01 -31.52
N SER A 192 -4.39 -4.00 -30.77
CA SER A 192 -3.95 -3.76 -29.40
C SER A 192 -4.39 -4.91 -28.49
N LEU A 193 -5.63 -5.37 -28.64
CA LEU A 193 -6.15 -6.50 -27.89
C LEU A 193 -5.35 -7.79 -28.20
N GLN A 194 -5.11 -8.07 -29.48
CA GLN A 194 -4.36 -9.26 -29.91
C GLN A 194 -2.91 -9.22 -29.37
N ASN A 195 -2.28 -8.05 -29.35
CA ASN A 195 -0.95 -7.88 -28.78
C ASN A 195 -0.91 -8.23 -27.28
N VAL A 196 -1.93 -7.81 -26.51
CA VAL A 196 -2.04 -8.17 -25.08
C VAL A 196 -2.24 -9.67 -24.90
N ILE A 197 -3.11 -10.29 -25.69
CA ILE A 197 -3.34 -11.75 -25.67
C ILE A 197 -2.04 -12.50 -25.96
N ASN A 198 -1.32 -12.10 -26.98
CA ASN A 198 -0.07 -12.75 -27.38
C ASN A 198 1.04 -12.60 -26.34
N SER A 199 1.14 -11.43 -25.70
CA SER A 199 2.15 -11.15 -24.67
C SER A 199 1.85 -11.82 -23.33
N SER A 200 0.57 -12.03 -23.01
CA SER A 200 0.14 -12.65 -21.75
C SER A 200 0.40 -14.16 -21.67
N GLY A 201 0.67 -14.81 -22.79
CA GLY A 201 0.81 -16.26 -22.88
C GLY A 201 -0.51 -17.03 -22.65
N VAL A 202 -1.64 -16.34 -22.59
CA VAL A 202 -2.96 -16.95 -22.47
C VAL A 202 -3.30 -17.64 -23.79
N LYS A 203 -3.45 -18.96 -23.76
CA LYS A 203 -4.02 -19.69 -24.88
C LYS A 203 -5.52 -19.46 -24.89
N VAL A 204 -6.01 -18.69 -25.85
CA VAL A 204 -7.46 -18.62 -26.12
C VAL A 204 -7.88 -20.01 -26.63
N PRO A 205 -8.88 -20.67 -25.99
CA PRO A 205 -9.40 -21.91 -26.52
C PRO A 205 -9.88 -21.69 -27.97
N SER A 206 -9.43 -22.50 -28.91
CA SER A 206 -10.08 -22.56 -30.22
C SER A 206 -11.51 -23.08 -30.00
N GLU A 207 -12.50 -22.35 -30.50
CA GLU A 207 -13.89 -22.80 -30.52
C GLU A 207 -14.05 -24.21 -31.07
#